data_1e6c7ab5b2d7ee06ba0b82d784ac6780
#
_entry.id   1e6c7ab5b2d7ee06ba0b82d784ac6780
#
_cell.length_a   1.000
_cell.length_b   1.000
_cell.length_c   1.000
_cell.angle_alpha   90.00
_cell.angle_beta   90.00
_cell.angle_gamma   90.00
#
_symmetry.space_group_name_H-M   'P 1'
#
loop_
_entity.id
_entity.type
_entity.pdbx_description
1 polymer ?
#
loop_
_entity_poly.entity_id
_entity_poly.type
_entity_poly.pdbx_seq_one_letter_code
_entity_poly.pdbx_strand_id
1 'polypeptide(L)'
;MLAFDPRRRSEDMTPVVRDVDVTRYAMAVLKEYMPERLERPGHMDSYKFIEQYLGANVEIMNIYTDSRDDFIAGAAVFNPQHVKVFDRDNMTTKEILVPANTVIIDEQVTGRFKKGFERFTVLHEAGHLMMHKEVYQIRHEGGQTAGNSALCMRSNIGSSNRLVTSLDFREHQANTFAGSFLMPPATFIPFVHHLIDRLRYIDGDTVIYEHGESSSTMAMVYDKIVTETAYHFGVSKDAVKVQMTKYGLHSLADDASIYEAKRRLKLYYSLISYTR
;
A
#
# COMPACT_ATOMS: atom_id res chain seq x y z
N MET A 1 8.76 15.65 8.63
CA MET A 1 8.21 14.26 8.62
C MET A 1 7.42 14.00 9.89
N LEU A 2 6.16 13.60 9.76
CA LEU A 2 5.26 13.31 10.86
C LEU A 2 5.67 11.99 11.54
N ALA A 3 5.82 12.00 12.88
CA ALA A 3 6.14 10.79 13.65
C ALA A 3 4.91 9.87 13.79
N PHE A 4 5.15 8.56 13.74
CA PHE A 4 4.14 7.55 14.06
C PHE A 4 4.25 7.18 15.55
N ASP A 5 3.24 7.55 16.33
CA ASP A 5 3.21 7.33 17.78
C ASP A 5 2.01 6.44 18.18
N PRO A 6 2.14 5.10 18.13
CA PRO A 6 1.10 4.17 18.51
C PRO A 6 0.99 4.11 20.05
N ARG A 7 -0.25 4.11 20.58
CA ARG A 7 -0.51 4.01 22.03
C ARG A 7 0.00 2.73 22.67
N ARG A 8 0.15 1.66 21.90
CA ARG A 8 0.60 0.33 22.36
C ARG A 8 1.55 -0.30 21.39
N ARG A 9 2.51 -1.03 21.92
CA ARG A 9 3.42 -1.91 21.18
C ARG A 9 3.44 -3.28 21.83
N SER A 10 3.73 -4.33 21.05
CA SER A 10 4.00 -5.68 21.54
C SER A 10 5.39 -5.76 22.20
N GLU A 11 5.72 -6.92 22.76
CA GLU A 11 7.04 -7.17 23.36
C GLU A 11 8.20 -6.97 22.38
N ASP A 12 7.98 -7.24 21.09
CA ASP A 12 8.96 -7.04 20.03
C ASP A 12 8.86 -5.63 19.38
N MET A 13 8.21 -4.69 20.06
CA MET A 13 8.00 -3.30 19.65
C MET A 13 7.13 -3.12 18.40
N THR A 14 6.49 -4.17 17.87
CA THR A 14 5.52 -4.03 16.79
C THR A 14 4.34 -3.17 17.23
N PRO A 15 3.93 -2.14 16.46
CA PRO A 15 2.76 -1.33 16.80
C PRO A 15 1.48 -2.17 16.89
N VAL A 16 0.68 -1.97 17.95
CA VAL A 16 -0.63 -2.59 18.12
C VAL A 16 -1.69 -1.56 17.76
N VAL A 17 -2.07 -1.54 16.49
CA VAL A 17 -2.97 -0.55 15.90
C VAL A 17 -4.00 -1.21 14.98
N ARG A 18 -5.13 -0.54 14.80
CA ARG A 18 -6.16 -0.95 13.83
C ARG A 18 -5.87 -0.35 12.46
N ASP A 19 -6.41 -0.93 11.40
CA ASP A 19 -6.30 -0.39 10.03
C ASP A 19 -6.71 1.08 9.91
N VAL A 20 -7.75 1.48 10.65
CA VAL A 20 -8.21 2.86 10.66
C VAL A 20 -7.19 3.83 11.25
N ASP A 21 -6.38 3.38 12.20
CA ASP A 21 -5.34 4.21 12.82
C ASP A 21 -4.16 4.38 11.86
N VAL A 22 -3.78 3.32 11.13
CA VAL A 22 -2.77 3.38 10.05
C VAL A 22 -3.27 4.26 8.90
N THR A 23 -4.53 4.11 8.48
CA THR A 23 -5.14 4.95 7.44
C THR A 23 -5.14 6.42 7.86
N ARG A 24 -5.50 6.73 9.12
CA ARG A 24 -5.46 8.09 9.65
C ARG A 24 -4.05 8.68 9.61
N TYR A 25 -3.06 7.89 9.99
CA TYR A 25 -1.67 8.30 9.90
C TYR A 25 -1.26 8.58 8.44
N ALA A 26 -1.58 7.69 7.51
CA ALA A 26 -1.32 7.90 6.08
C ALA A 26 -1.98 9.18 5.55
N MET A 27 -3.22 9.49 5.97
CA MET A 27 -3.91 10.74 5.60
C MET A 27 -3.24 11.98 6.20
N ALA A 28 -2.77 11.92 7.43
CA ALA A 28 -2.06 13.02 8.07
C ALA A 28 -0.72 13.31 7.35
N VAL A 29 0.02 12.26 6.99
CA VAL A 29 1.25 12.38 6.19
C VAL A 29 0.95 12.95 4.80
N LEU A 30 -0.10 12.46 4.14
CA LEU A 30 -0.50 12.94 2.81
C LEU A 30 -0.93 14.42 2.85
N LYS A 31 -1.61 14.84 3.92
CA LYS A 31 -1.98 16.25 4.14
C LYS A 31 -0.77 17.16 4.27
N GLU A 32 0.31 16.70 4.90
CA GLU A 32 1.57 17.45 5.02
C GLU A 32 2.36 17.49 3.72
N TYR A 33 2.41 16.35 2.98
CA TYR A 33 3.25 16.20 1.79
C TYR A 33 2.58 16.67 0.49
N MET A 34 1.31 16.27 0.27
CA MET A 34 0.60 16.47 -1.00
C MET A 34 -0.93 16.62 -0.75
N PRO A 35 -1.37 17.73 -0.10
CA PRO A 35 -2.76 17.89 0.36
C PRO A 35 -3.81 17.79 -0.75
N GLU A 36 -3.47 18.17 -1.99
CA GLU A 36 -4.37 18.08 -3.15
C GLU A 36 -4.85 16.65 -3.44
N ARG A 37 -4.13 15.64 -2.98
CA ARG A 37 -4.53 14.24 -3.12
C ARG A 37 -5.72 13.85 -2.23
N LEU A 38 -6.00 14.65 -1.21
CA LEU A 38 -7.19 14.49 -0.38
C LEU A 38 -8.44 15.15 -0.99
N GLU A 39 -8.28 15.95 -2.04
CA GLU A 39 -9.35 16.67 -2.73
C GLU A 39 -9.71 16.02 -4.06
N ARG A 40 -8.74 15.46 -4.77
CA ARG A 40 -8.92 14.85 -6.10
C ARG A 40 -8.05 13.61 -6.31
N PRO A 41 -8.53 12.63 -7.11
CA PRO A 41 -7.72 11.52 -7.59
C PRO A 41 -6.48 12.02 -8.34
N GLY A 42 -5.42 11.22 -8.37
CA GLY A 42 -4.22 11.55 -9.15
C GLY A 42 -3.10 10.56 -8.88
N HIS A 43 -2.04 10.71 -9.63
CA HIS A 43 -0.81 9.96 -9.45
C HIS A 43 0.13 10.69 -8.51
N MET A 44 1.08 9.97 -7.94
CA MET A 44 2.20 10.52 -7.20
C MET A 44 3.51 9.88 -7.63
N ASP A 45 4.57 10.59 -7.43
CA ASP A 45 5.93 10.09 -7.56
C ASP A 45 6.38 9.54 -6.20
N SER A 46 6.36 8.21 -6.08
CA SER A 46 6.70 7.54 -4.82
C SER A 46 8.18 7.65 -4.47
N TYR A 47 9.06 7.79 -5.46
CA TYR A 47 10.49 7.99 -5.23
C TYR A 47 10.77 9.36 -4.62
N LYS A 48 10.14 10.41 -5.15
CA LYS A 48 10.24 11.75 -4.56
C LYS A 48 9.72 11.80 -3.12
N PHE A 49 8.70 11.01 -2.80
CA PHE A 49 8.24 10.90 -1.42
C PHE A 49 9.33 10.35 -0.49
N ILE A 50 10.03 9.29 -0.91
CA ILE A 50 11.15 8.73 -0.14
C ILE A 50 12.27 9.76 0.02
N GLU A 51 12.71 10.36 -1.07
CA GLU A 51 13.88 11.26 -1.08
C GLU A 51 13.59 12.60 -0.40
N GLN A 52 12.47 13.25 -0.73
CA GLN A 52 12.19 14.62 -0.32
C GLN A 52 11.45 14.72 1.01
N TYR A 53 10.54 13.79 1.30
CA TYR A 53 9.77 13.82 2.54
C TYR A 53 10.41 12.99 3.65
N LEU A 54 10.84 11.77 3.35
CA LEU A 54 11.51 10.91 4.35
C LEU A 54 12.99 11.24 4.52
N GLY A 55 13.64 11.85 3.52
CA GLY A 55 15.09 12.04 3.50
C GLY A 55 15.85 10.71 3.49
N ALA A 56 15.26 9.69 2.87
CA ALA A 56 15.82 8.36 2.76
C ALA A 56 16.43 8.14 1.37
N ASN A 57 17.40 7.22 1.30
CA ASN A 57 17.99 6.83 0.01
C ASN A 57 17.09 5.81 -0.69
N VAL A 58 17.20 5.77 -2.02
CA VAL A 58 16.59 4.72 -2.84
C VAL A 58 17.67 4.04 -3.67
N GLU A 59 17.67 2.71 -3.64
CA GLU A 59 18.58 1.88 -4.42
C GLU A 59 17.77 0.87 -5.24
N ILE A 60 18.14 0.70 -6.51
CA ILE A 60 17.56 -0.32 -7.39
C ILE A 60 18.62 -1.38 -7.62
N MET A 61 18.32 -2.62 -7.26
CA MET A 61 19.27 -3.71 -7.40
C MET A 61 18.56 -5.06 -7.59
N ASN A 62 19.27 -6.04 -8.12
CA ASN A 62 18.77 -7.40 -8.30
C ASN A 62 18.97 -8.17 -6.99
N ILE A 63 17.98 -8.15 -6.10
CA ILE A 63 18.08 -8.75 -4.77
C ILE A 63 18.10 -10.29 -4.92
N TYR A 64 19.13 -10.92 -4.38
CA TYR A 64 19.23 -12.37 -4.43
C TYR A 64 18.28 -13.05 -3.45
N THR A 65 17.59 -14.09 -3.91
CA THR A 65 16.78 -14.99 -3.09
C THR A 65 17.00 -16.44 -3.53
N ASP A 66 16.96 -17.37 -2.59
CA ASP A 66 17.01 -18.80 -2.88
C ASP A 66 15.63 -19.35 -3.35
N SER A 67 14.57 -18.55 -3.25
CA SER A 67 13.24 -18.93 -3.72
C SER A 67 13.21 -19.03 -5.26
N ARG A 68 12.60 -20.09 -5.78
CA ARG A 68 12.39 -20.26 -7.23
C ARG A 68 11.07 -19.65 -7.70
N ASP A 69 10.08 -19.59 -6.81
CA ASP A 69 8.69 -19.23 -7.15
C ASP A 69 8.33 -17.81 -6.73
N ASP A 70 9.14 -17.19 -5.86
CA ASP A 70 8.93 -15.83 -5.36
C ASP A 70 10.25 -15.05 -5.30
N PHE A 71 10.17 -13.73 -5.23
CA PHE A 71 11.33 -12.84 -5.13
C PHE A 71 11.09 -11.73 -4.10
N ILE A 72 12.18 -11.15 -3.62
CA ILE A 72 12.12 -10.00 -2.74
C ILE A 72 11.83 -8.76 -3.60
N ALA A 73 10.63 -8.19 -3.47
CA ALA A 73 10.20 -7.05 -4.25
C ALA A 73 10.84 -5.74 -3.78
N GLY A 74 11.12 -5.63 -2.48
CA GLY A 74 11.76 -4.47 -1.87
C GLY A 74 12.26 -4.77 -0.47
N ALA A 75 12.97 -3.80 0.10
CA ALA A 75 13.44 -3.86 1.47
C ALA A 75 13.59 -2.46 2.07
N ALA A 76 13.18 -2.31 3.33
CA ALA A 76 13.47 -1.14 4.14
C ALA A 76 14.67 -1.42 5.04
N VAL A 77 15.77 -0.70 4.85
CA VAL A 77 17.04 -0.87 5.58
C VAL A 77 17.13 0.14 6.71
N PHE A 78 17.10 -0.35 7.95
CA PHE A 78 17.11 0.49 9.16
C PHE A 78 18.50 0.71 9.72
N ASN A 79 19.39 -0.28 9.58
CA ASN A 79 20.77 -0.24 10.01
C ASN A 79 21.67 -0.63 8.85
N PRO A 80 22.93 -0.13 8.78
CA PRO A 80 23.87 -0.52 7.73
C PRO A 80 24.02 -2.04 7.69
N GLN A 81 23.93 -2.64 6.51
CA GLN A 81 24.05 -4.08 6.34
C GLN A 81 24.52 -4.46 4.94
N HIS A 82 25.07 -5.65 4.82
CA HIS A 82 25.34 -6.25 3.53
C HIS A 82 24.08 -6.90 2.97
N VAL A 83 23.79 -6.59 1.71
CA VAL A 83 22.68 -7.18 0.94
C VAL A 83 23.26 -8.02 -0.18
N LYS A 84 22.82 -9.29 -0.25
CA LYS A 84 23.23 -10.20 -1.30
C LYS A 84 22.46 -9.88 -2.57
N VAL A 85 23.16 -9.59 -3.65
CA VAL A 85 22.60 -9.27 -4.96
C VAL A 85 23.11 -10.22 -6.03
N PHE A 86 22.32 -10.42 -7.09
CA PHE A 86 22.74 -11.22 -8.24
C PHE A 86 23.43 -10.31 -9.26
N ASP A 87 24.66 -10.62 -9.57
CA ASP A 87 25.46 -9.97 -10.62
C ASP A 87 25.26 -10.71 -11.92
N ARG A 88 24.48 -10.13 -12.85
CA ARG A 88 24.14 -10.73 -14.13
C ARG A 88 25.32 -10.84 -15.07
N ASP A 89 26.26 -9.91 -15.00
CA ASP A 89 27.40 -9.88 -15.91
C ASP A 89 28.37 -11.05 -15.63
N ASN A 90 28.53 -11.37 -14.35
CA ASN A 90 29.40 -12.43 -13.87
C ASN A 90 28.64 -13.73 -13.54
N MET A 91 27.31 -13.76 -13.64
CA MET A 91 26.45 -14.88 -13.26
C MET A 91 26.73 -15.44 -11.86
N THR A 92 27.00 -14.54 -10.92
CA THR A 92 27.37 -14.86 -9.53
C THR A 92 26.63 -13.95 -8.57
N THR A 93 26.78 -14.21 -7.29
CA THR A 93 26.26 -13.31 -6.24
C THR A 93 27.40 -12.51 -5.62
N LYS A 94 27.10 -11.27 -5.25
CA LYS A 94 28.00 -10.41 -4.47
C LYS A 94 27.24 -9.75 -3.33
N GLU A 95 27.97 -9.31 -2.32
CA GLU A 95 27.42 -8.52 -1.22
C GLU A 95 27.71 -7.04 -1.42
N ILE A 96 26.71 -6.21 -1.24
CA ILE A 96 26.80 -4.75 -1.31
C ILE A 96 26.44 -4.19 0.06
N LEU A 97 27.30 -3.33 0.60
CA LEU A 97 26.99 -2.60 1.84
C LEU A 97 25.99 -1.50 1.54
N VAL A 98 24.81 -1.61 2.16
CA VAL A 98 23.73 -0.63 2.05
C VAL A 98 23.66 0.18 3.34
N PRO A 99 23.63 1.52 3.26
CA PRO A 99 23.55 2.37 4.45
C PRO A 99 22.15 2.28 5.09
N ALA A 100 22.07 2.72 6.35
CA ALA A 100 20.78 2.90 7.03
C ALA A 100 19.88 3.90 6.30
N ASN A 101 18.58 3.84 6.60
CA ASN A 101 17.56 4.73 6.02
C ASN A 101 17.53 4.65 4.48
N THR A 102 17.56 3.43 3.96
CA THR A 102 17.53 3.15 2.52
C THR A 102 16.34 2.25 2.19
N VAL A 103 15.64 2.59 1.12
CA VAL A 103 14.66 1.73 0.47
C VAL A 103 15.34 1.06 -0.72
N ILE A 104 15.32 -0.27 -0.74
CA ILE A 104 15.77 -1.05 -1.89
C ILE A 104 14.56 -1.51 -2.67
N ILE A 105 14.60 -1.38 -3.99
CA ILE A 105 13.58 -1.91 -4.92
C ILE A 105 14.26 -2.89 -5.86
N ASP A 106 13.66 -4.07 -6.02
CA ASP A 106 14.21 -5.07 -6.95
C ASP A 106 14.02 -4.62 -8.40
N GLU A 107 15.02 -4.86 -9.24
CA GLU A 107 14.98 -4.53 -10.67
C GLU A 107 13.77 -5.16 -11.38
N GLN A 108 13.29 -6.33 -10.93
CA GLN A 108 12.14 -6.99 -11.53
C GLN A 108 10.84 -6.20 -11.33
N VAL A 109 10.76 -5.41 -10.24
CA VAL A 109 9.62 -4.52 -9.98
C VAL A 109 9.61 -3.38 -10.99
N THR A 110 10.75 -2.75 -11.25
CA THR A 110 10.88 -1.59 -12.14
C THR A 110 10.79 -1.97 -13.62
N GLY A 111 11.38 -3.10 -14.01
CA GLY A 111 11.47 -3.52 -15.41
C GLY A 111 10.35 -4.43 -15.91
N ARG A 112 9.70 -5.19 -15.03
CA ARG A 112 8.79 -6.28 -15.38
C ARG A 112 7.34 -6.00 -15.07
N PHE A 113 7.07 -5.23 -14.04
CA PHE A 113 5.74 -4.97 -13.54
C PHE A 113 5.24 -3.58 -13.96
N LYS A 114 3.92 -3.42 -13.96
CA LYS A 114 3.28 -2.13 -14.23
C LYS A 114 3.67 -1.13 -13.15
N LYS A 115 3.83 0.13 -13.53
CA LYS A 115 4.19 1.25 -12.63
C LYS A 115 3.35 1.34 -11.36
N GLY A 116 2.11 0.83 -11.37
CA GLY A 116 1.25 0.79 -10.19
C GLY A 116 1.74 -0.18 -9.11
N PHE A 117 2.33 -1.32 -9.48
CA PHE A 117 2.95 -2.24 -8.55
C PHE A 117 4.23 -1.65 -7.95
N GLU A 118 5.07 -1.06 -8.79
CA GLU A 118 6.29 -0.35 -8.38
C GLU A 118 5.99 0.73 -7.33
N ARG A 119 5.02 1.62 -7.59
CA ARG A 119 4.61 2.65 -6.63
C ARG A 119 4.14 2.06 -5.31
N PHE A 120 3.37 0.99 -5.39
CA PHE A 120 2.88 0.32 -4.18
C PHE A 120 4.03 -0.26 -3.36
N THR A 121 4.99 -0.94 -4.01
CA THR A 121 6.17 -1.48 -3.35
C THR A 121 6.99 -0.39 -2.68
N VAL A 122 7.29 0.70 -3.39
CA VAL A 122 8.05 1.84 -2.82
C VAL A 122 7.37 2.41 -1.57
N LEU A 123 6.04 2.58 -1.61
CA LEU A 123 5.29 3.11 -0.46
C LEU A 123 5.08 2.07 0.65
N HIS A 124 5.08 0.79 0.34
CA HIS A 124 5.12 -0.28 1.32
C HIS A 124 6.41 -0.20 2.16
N GLU A 125 7.57 -0.08 1.50
CA GLU A 125 8.85 0.08 2.18
C GLU A 125 8.94 1.40 2.97
N ALA A 126 8.34 2.48 2.43
CA ALA A 126 8.18 3.72 3.18
C ALA A 126 7.37 3.51 4.46
N GLY A 127 6.29 2.74 4.39
CA GLY A 127 5.48 2.36 5.54
C GLY A 127 6.31 1.67 6.62
N HIS A 128 7.19 0.75 6.22
CA HIS A 128 8.13 0.13 7.17
C HIS A 128 9.06 1.15 7.80
N LEU A 129 9.74 2.00 7.02
CA LEU A 129 10.63 3.03 7.55
C LEU A 129 9.94 3.98 8.54
N MET A 130 8.67 4.31 8.28
CA MET A 130 7.92 5.26 9.10
C MET A 130 7.34 4.65 10.37
N MET A 131 6.90 3.40 10.34
CA MET A 131 6.13 2.80 11.43
C MET A 131 6.90 1.78 12.26
N HIS A 132 7.94 1.16 11.71
CA HIS A 132 8.61 0.00 12.33
C HIS A 132 10.06 0.25 12.73
N LYS A 133 10.54 1.48 12.63
CA LYS A 133 11.93 1.83 12.93
C LYS A 133 12.40 1.32 14.31
N GLU A 134 11.58 1.49 15.34
CA GLU A 134 11.92 1.07 16.70
C GLU A 134 12.07 -0.45 16.85
N VAL A 135 11.30 -1.23 16.10
CA VAL A 135 11.42 -2.71 16.10
C VAL A 135 12.85 -3.15 15.77
N TYR A 136 13.47 -2.50 14.80
CA TYR A 136 14.79 -2.87 14.30
C TYR A 136 15.94 -2.23 15.08
N GLN A 137 15.76 -1.01 15.62
CA GLN A 137 16.76 -0.33 16.43
C GLN A 137 16.97 -1.00 17.79
N ILE A 138 15.90 -1.31 18.53
CA ILE A 138 16.00 -1.93 19.87
C ILE A 138 16.64 -3.31 19.79
N ARG A 139 16.35 -4.07 18.74
CA ARG A 139 16.96 -5.39 18.55
C ARG A 139 18.46 -5.33 18.29
N HIS A 140 18.94 -4.24 17.69
CA HIS A 140 20.39 -4.04 17.50
C HIS A 140 21.10 -3.76 18.83
N GLU A 141 20.52 -2.92 19.69
CA GLU A 141 21.07 -2.59 21.01
C GLU A 141 21.07 -3.79 21.97
N GLY A 142 20.09 -4.69 21.85
CA GLY A 142 19.96 -5.89 22.69
C GLY A 142 20.88 -7.05 22.34
N GLY A 143 21.77 -6.92 21.35
CA GLY A 143 22.73 -7.97 20.94
C GLY A 143 22.07 -9.21 20.32
N GLN A 144 20.77 -9.20 20.08
CA GLN A 144 20.08 -10.24 19.32
C GLN A 144 20.21 -9.97 17.81
N THR A 145 20.54 -11.00 17.05
CA THR A 145 20.62 -10.97 15.57
C THR A 145 19.25 -10.86 14.93
N ALA A 146 18.51 -9.82 15.22
CA ALA A 146 17.34 -9.50 14.45
C ALA A 146 17.76 -8.77 13.18
N GLY A 147 17.10 -9.08 12.07
CA GLY A 147 17.44 -8.50 10.77
C GLY A 147 17.50 -6.98 10.84
N ASN A 148 18.49 -6.42 10.15
CA ASN A 148 18.69 -4.98 10.06
C ASN A 148 17.75 -4.30 9.06
N SER A 149 16.88 -5.09 8.44
CA SER A 149 15.93 -4.66 7.42
C SER A 149 14.60 -5.42 7.50
N ALA A 150 13.53 -4.81 7.04
CA ALA A 150 12.32 -5.49 6.63
C ALA A 150 12.50 -5.93 5.17
N LEU A 151 12.37 -7.22 4.89
CA LEU A 151 12.41 -7.77 3.53
C LEU A 151 10.99 -8.12 3.13
N CYS A 152 10.52 -7.55 2.03
CA CYS A 152 9.19 -7.80 1.52
C CYS A 152 9.22 -8.75 0.32
N MET A 153 8.67 -9.95 0.49
CA MET A 153 8.44 -10.88 -0.62
C MET A 153 7.30 -10.37 -1.50
N ARG A 154 7.41 -10.58 -2.82
CA ARG A 154 6.36 -10.19 -3.76
C ARG A 154 4.98 -10.73 -3.35
N SER A 155 4.91 -11.95 -2.86
CA SER A 155 3.67 -12.60 -2.41
C SER A 155 3.01 -11.89 -1.22
N ASN A 156 3.75 -11.14 -0.42
CA ASN A 156 3.24 -10.39 0.74
C ASN A 156 2.59 -9.06 0.34
N ILE A 157 2.94 -8.52 -0.84
CA ILE A 157 2.43 -7.23 -1.30
C ILE A 157 0.95 -7.35 -1.65
N GLY A 158 0.11 -6.61 -0.92
CA GLY A 158 -1.34 -6.59 -1.12
C GLY A 158 -2.05 -7.89 -0.72
N SER A 159 -1.37 -8.83 -0.06
CA SER A 159 -1.98 -10.07 0.42
C SER A 159 -2.92 -9.83 1.61
N SER A 160 -3.96 -10.65 1.70
CA SER A 160 -4.90 -10.70 2.84
C SER A 160 -4.69 -11.95 3.70
N ASN A 161 -3.43 -12.32 3.94
CA ASN A 161 -3.08 -13.51 4.71
C ASN A 161 -3.60 -13.42 6.15
N ARG A 162 -3.82 -14.56 6.78
CA ARG A 162 -4.18 -14.63 8.20
C ARG A 162 -3.03 -14.05 9.04
N LEU A 163 -3.32 -13.03 9.82
CA LEU A 163 -2.35 -12.39 10.70
C LEU A 163 -2.12 -13.25 11.94
N VAL A 164 -0.93 -13.83 12.08
CA VAL A 164 -0.57 -14.74 13.17
C VAL A 164 0.67 -14.23 13.89
N THR A 165 1.67 -13.80 13.17
CA THR A 165 2.96 -13.37 13.71
C THR A 165 3.09 -11.83 13.74
N SER A 166 4.00 -11.33 14.56
CA SER A 166 4.33 -9.89 14.55
C SER A 166 4.81 -9.42 13.16
N LEU A 167 5.47 -10.31 12.39
CA LEU A 167 5.86 -10.00 11.02
C LEU A 167 4.63 -9.81 10.14
N ASP A 168 3.64 -10.72 10.21
CA ASP A 168 2.40 -10.58 9.44
C ASP A 168 1.68 -9.26 9.74
N PHE A 169 1.68 -8.85 11.02
CA PHE A 169 1.09 -7.55 11.41
C PHE A 169 1.86 -6.37 10.83
N ARG A 170 3.20 -6.39 10.81
CA ARG A 170 4.01 -5.34 10.19
C ARG A 170 3.78 -5.24 8.69
N GLU A 171 3.76 -6.39 8.00
CA GLU A 171 3.46 -6.45 6.57
C GLU A 171 2.06 -5.90 6.26
N HIS A 172 1.06 -6.30 7.06
CA HIS A 172 -0.30 -5.79 6.94
C HIS A 172 -0.40 -4.27 7.16
N GLN A 173 0.33 -3.75 8.14
CA GLN A 173 0.38 -2.31 8.42
C GLN A 173 1.04 -1.54 7.27
N ALA A 174 2.14 -2.04 6.71
CA ALA A 174 2.81 -1.45 5.55
C ALA A 174 1.91 -1.48 4.30
N ASN A 175 1.23 -2.61 4.04
CA ASN A 175 0.21 -2.72 2.98
C ASN A 175 -0.95 -1.73 3.19
N THR A 176 -1.41 -1.56 4.43
CA THR A 176 -2.49 -0.64 4.77
C THR A 176 -2.06 0.82 4.57
N PHE A 177 -0.85 1.17 4.97
CA PHE A 177 -0.27 2.49 4.73
C PHE A 177 -0.18 2.78 3.22
N ALA A 178 0.49 1.92 2.45
CA ALA A 178 0.66 2.09 1.01
C ALA A 178 -0.68 2.22 0.27
N GLY A 179 -1.62 1.31 0.55
CA GLY A 179 -2.94 1.34 -0.06
C GLY A 179 -3.74 2.60 0.26
N SER A 180 -3.74 3.02 1.53
CA SER A 180 -4.44 4.24 1.96
C SER A 180 -3.78 5.51 1.43
N PHE A 181 -2.46 5.54 1.31
CA PHE A 181 -1.69 6.67 0.80
C PHE A 181 -1.90 6.86 -0.71
N LEU A 182 -1.89 5.77 -1.49
CA LEU A 182 -2.15 5.79 -2.93
C LEU A 182 -3.61 6.04 -3.26
N MET A 183 -4.52 5.46 -2.47
CA MET A 183 -5.97 5.51 -2.67
C MET A 183 -6.66 6.08 -1.41
N PRO A 184 -6.49 7.40 -1.14
CA PRO A 184 -7.07 8.03 0.04
C PRO A 184 -8.58 7.84 0.07
N PRO A 185 -9.18 7.41 1.20
CA PRO A 185 -10.63 7.18 1.26
C PRO A 185 -11.44 8.42 0.91
N ALA A 186 -10.92 9.61 1.20
CA ALA A 186 -11.58 10.89 0.91
C ALA A 186 -11.83 11.10 -0.59
N THR A 187 -10.96 10.61 -1.46
CA THR A 187 -11.09 10.75 -2.92
C THR A 187 -11.44 9.44 -3.60
N PHE A 188 -10.97 8.31 -3.07
CA PHE A 188 -11.22 6.99 -3.66
C PHE A 188 -12.70 6.59 -3.60
N ILE A 189 -13.32 6.69 -2.43
CA ILE A 189 -14.71 6.26 -2.25
C ILE A 189 -15.69 7.10 -3.09
N PRO A 190 -15.63 8.46 -3.06
CA PRO A 190 -16.46 9.27 -3.92
C PRO A 190 -16.23 9.02 -5.42
N PHE A 191 -14.98 8.78 -5.82
CA PHE A 191 -14.64 8.49 -7.22
C PHE A 191 -15.26 7.18 -7.69
N VAL A 192 -15.15 6.10 -6.91
CA VAL A 192 -15.78 4.81 -7.23
C VAL A 192 -17.31 4.95 -7.29
N HIS A 193 -17.93 5.66 -6.34
CA HIS A 193 -19.36 5.92 -6.38
C HIS A 193 -19.78 6.70 -7.64
N HIS A 194 -19.01 7.72 -8.01
CA HIS A 194 -19.29 8.47 -9.24
C HIS A 194 -19.22 7.56 -10.48
N LEU A 195 -18.26 6.63 -10.56
CA LEU A 195 -18.18 5.67 -11.66
C LEU A 195 -19.39 4.71 -11.66
N ILE A 196 -19.80 4.22 -10.50
CA ILE A 196 -20.99 3.37 -10.36
C ILE A 196 -22.23 4.11 -10.88
N ASP A 197 -22.45 5.34 -10.42
CA ASP A 197 -23.60 6.16 -10.82
C ASP A 197 -23.55 6.46 -12.33
N ARG A 198 -22.38 6.82 -12.86
CA ARG A 198 -22.20 7.09 -14.29
C ARG A 198 -22.49 5.86 -15.16
N LEU A 199 -22.06 4.67 -14.75
CA LEU A 199 -22.26 3.44 -15.49
C LEU A 199 -23.71 2.92 -15.41
N ARG A 200 -24.51 3.36 -14.43
CA ARG A 200 -25.96 3.14 -14.40
C ARG A 200 -26.71 3.82 -15.55
N TYR A 201 -26.17 4.90 -16.12
CA TYR A 201 -26.86 5.78 -17.06
C TYR A 201 -26.26 5.81 -18.48
N ILE A 202 -25.17 5.07 -18.75
CA ILE A 202 -24.41 5.25 -20.01
C ILE A 202 -25.08 4.62 -21.23
N ASP A 203 -26.00 3.67 -21.09
CA ASP A 203 -26.74 3.14 -22.24
C ASP A 203 -28.18 3.60 -22.19
N GLY A 204 -28.45 4.75 -22.78
CA GLY A 204 -29.70 5.50 -22.90
C GLY A 204 -31.05 4.83 -22.68
N ASP A 205 -31.14 3.51 -22.62
CA ASP A 205 -32.33 2.71 -22.33
C ASP A 205 -32.09 1.44 -21.52
N THR A 206 -30.84 1.16 -21.14
CA THR A 206 -30.52 -0.05 -20.37
C THR A 206 -29.95 0.36 -19.00
N VAL A 207 -30.78 0.28 -17.99
CA VAL A 207 -30.33 0.39 -16.58
C VAL A 207 -29.49 -0.84 -16.27
N ILE A 208 -28.18 -0.67 -16.24
CA ILE A 208 -27.21 -1.75 -16.03
C ILE A 208 -27.36 -2.42 -14.64
N TYR A 209 -28.24 -1.88 -13.80
CA TYR A 209 -28.47 -2.30 -12.41
C TYR A 209 -29.96 -2.55 -12.07
N GLU A 210 -30.78 -2.99 -13.00
CA GLU A 210 -32.09 -3.53 -12.61
C GLU A 210 -31.92 -4.99 -12.13
N HIS A 211 -32.70 -5.33 -11.12
CA HIS A 211 -32.79 -6.69 -10.57
C HIS A 211 -33.02 -7.70 -11.70
N GLY A 212 -32.04 -8.55 -11.98
CA GLY A 212 -32.18 -9.62 -12.99
C GLY A 212 -31.12 -9.60 -14.12
N GLU A 213 -30.17 -8.68 -14.12
CA GLU A 213 -29.11 -8.64 -15.13
C GLU A 213 -28.18 -9.86 -15.07
N SER A 214 -27.63 -10.26 -16.21
CA SER A 214 -26.74 -11.41 -16.31
C SER A 214 -25.44 -11.17 -15.52
N SER A 215 -24.93 -12.20 -14.88
CA SER A 215 -23.66 -12.16 -14.15
C SER A 215 -22.47 -11.69 -15.01
N SER A 216 -22.57 -11.83 -16.35
CA SER A 216 -21.55 -11.37 -17.30
C SER A 216 -21.54 -9.84 -17.44
N THR A 217 -22.67 -9.19 -17.49
CA THR A 217 -22.78 -7.72 -17.55
C THR A 217 -22.24 -7.09 -16.28
N MET A 218 -22.56 -7.64 -15.11
CA MET A 218 -22.03 -7.19 -13.82
C MET A 218 -20.52 -7.32 -13.74
N ALA A 219 -19.97 -8.43 -14.24
CA ALA A 219 -18.51 -8.63 -14.28
C ALA A 219 -17.81 -7.60 -15.19
N MET A 220 -18.41 -7.25 -16.33
CA MET A 220 -17.88 -6.23 -17.24
C MET A 220 -17.92 -4.83 -16.61
N VAL A 221 -19.00 -4.46 -15.94
CA VAL A 221 -19.14 -3.17 -15.24
C VAL A 221 -18.09 -3.08 -14.12
N TYR A 222 -17.96 -4.14 -13.31
CA TYR A 222 -16.97 -4.20 -12.26
C TYR A 222 -15.54 -4.04 -12.79
N ASP A 223 -15.17 -4.79 -13.86
CA ASP A 223 -13.82 -4.65 -14.46
C ASP A 223 -13.59 -3.25 -15.02
N LYS A 224 -14.60 -2.59 -15.58
CA LYS A 224 -14.49 -1.21 -16.08
C LYS A 224 -14.25 -0.23 -14.92
N ILE A 225 -15.01 -0.33 -13.83
CA ILE A 225 -14.80 0.48 -12.62
C ILE A 225 -13.38 0.31 -12.07
N VAL A 226 -12.95 -0.95 -11.91
CA VAL A 226 -11.61 -1.28 -11.43
C VAL A 226 -10.54 -0.71 -12.38
N THR A 227 -10.75 -0.81 -13.70
CA THR A 227 -9.79 -0.33 -14.72
C THR A 227 -9.65 1.20 -14.69
N GLU A 228 -10.77 1.92 -14.69
CA GLU A 228 -10.75 3.39 -14.64
C GLU A 228 -10.18 3.89 -13.31
N THR A 229 -10.56 3.26 -12.21
CA THR A 229 -10.00 3.60 -10.89
C THR A 229 -8.49 3.37 -10.84
N ALA A 230 -8.01 2.23 -11.33
CA ALA A 230 -6.58 1.91 -11.39
C ALA A 230 -5.81 2.95 -12.22
N TYR A 231 -6.36 3.37 -13.34
CA TYR A 231 -5.78 4.42 -14.19
C TYR A 231 -5.69 5.76 -13.45
N HIS A 232 -6.78 6.23 -12.85
CA HIS A 232 -6.83 7.55 -12.21
C HIS A 232 -5.97 7.66 -10.94
N PHE A 233 -5.82 6.56 -10.19
CA PHE A 233 -4.96 6.53 -9.00
C PHE A 233 -3.53 6.07 -9.29
N GLY A 234 -3.25 5.59 -10.51
CA GLY A 234 -1.93 5.11 -10.91
C GLY A 234 -1.48 3.84 -10.18
N VAL A 235 -2.41 2.94 -9.88
CA VAL A 235 -2.19 1.68 -9.16
C VAL A 235 -2.54 0.46 -10.02
N SER A 236 -2.26 -0.75 -9.54
CA SER A 236 -2.69 -1.98 -10.21
C SER A 236 -4.19 -2.23 -9.99
N LYS A 237 -4.83 -2.97 -10.92
CA LYS A 237 -6.21 -3.43 -10.74
C LYS A 237 -6.41 -4.23 -9.46
N ASP A 238 -5.43 -5.05 -9.09
CA ASP A 238 -5.52 -5.87 -7.88
C ASP A 238 -5.46 -5.01 -6.61
N ALA A 239 -4.63 -3.97 -6.59
CA ALA A 239 -4.61 -3.01 -5.49
C ALA A 239 -5.97 -2.29 -5.33
N VAL A 240 -6.64 -1.94 -6.46
CA VAL A 240 -8.00 -1.38 -6.42
C VAL A 240 -8.99 -2.35 -5.82
N LYS A 241 -9.00 -3.62 -6.26
CA LYS A 241 -9.92 -4.66 -5.73
C LYS A 241 -9.74 -4.85 -4.23
N VAL A 242 -8.50 -4.94 -3.76
CA VAL A 242 -8.19 -5.03 -2.32
C VAL A 242 -8.73 -3.81 -1.57
N GLN A 243 -8.51 -2.62 -2.11
CA GLN A 243 -8.95 -1.38 -1.46
C GLN A 243 -10.49 -1.24 -1.48
N MET A 244 -11.15 -1.63 -2.58
CA MET A 244 -12.62 -1.70 -2.65
C MET A 244 -13.18 -2.64 -1.59
N THR A 245 -12.60 -3.83 -1.44
CA THR A 245 -12.99 -4.78 -0.38
C THR A 245 -12.82 -4.16 1.01
N LYS A 246 -11.69 -3.51 1.26
CA LYS A 246 -11.38 -2.86 2.53
C LYS A 246 -12.39 -1.76 2.89
N TYR A 247 -12.89 -1.03 1.90
CA TYR A 247 -13.88 0.03 2.09
C TYR A 247 -15.33 -0.46 1.95
N GLY A 248 -15.55 -1.77 1.76
CA GLY A 248 -16.89 -2.36 1.62
C GLY A 248 -17.58 -2.05 0.29
N LEU A 249 -16.78 -1.81 -0.77
CA LEU A 249 -17.26 -1.50 -2.13
C LEU A 249 -17.21 -2.73 -3.06
N HIS A 250 -17.02 -3.92 -2.52
CA HIS A 250 -16.78 -5.14 -3.30
C HIS A 250 -18.05 -5.76 -3.90
N SER A 251 -19.24 -5.42 -3.38
CA SER A 251 -20.53 -5.84 -3.94
C SER A 251 -21.25 -4.65 -4.56
N LEU A 252 -21.19 -4.54 -5.87
CA LEU A 252 -21.88 -3.48 -6.63
C LEU A 252 -23.36 -3.80 -6.84
N ALA A 253 -23.80 -5.02 -6.51
CA ALA A 253 -25.16 -5.50 -6.71
C ALA A 253 -26.10 -5.18 -5.54
N ASP A 254 -25.59 -4.62 -4.45
CA ASP A 254 -26.35 -4.46 -3.22
C ASP A 254 -26.35 -3.00 -2.75
N ASP A 255 -27.53 -2.39 -2.66
CA ASP A 255 -27.70 -1.04 -2.13
C ASP A 255 -27.22 -0.92 -0.68
N ALA A 256 -27.21 -2.03 0.09
CA ALA A 256 -26.68 -2.09 1.43
C ALA A 256 -25.15 -1.85 1.46
N SER A 257 -24.42 -2.30 0.45
CA SER A 257 -22.97 -2.07 0.36
C SER A 257 -22.63 -0.60 0.11
N ILE A 258 -23.46 0.09 -0.69
CA ILE A 258 -23.34 1.53 -0.94
C ILE A 258 -23.65 2.31 0.35
N TYR A 259 -24.69 1.91 1.08
CA TYR A 259 -25.03 2.54 2.35
C TYR A 259 -23.93 2.36 3.39
N GLU A 260 -23.38 1.15 3.52
CA GLU A 260 -22.27 0.86 4.43
C GLU A 260 -20.99 1.64 4.06
N ALA A 261 -20.67 1.76 2.78
CA ALA A 261 -19.56 2.56 2.30
C ALA A 261 -19.75 4.06 2.64
N LYS A 262 -20.97 4.60 2.45
CA LYS A 262 -21.31 5.97 2.84
C LYS A 262 -21.21 6.17 4.37
N ARG A 263 -21.64 5.18 5.16
CA ARG A 263 -21.51 5.19 6.63
C ARG A 263 -20.06 5.20 7.05
N ARG A 264 -19.21 4.36 6.45
CA ARG A 264 -17.76 4.31 6.69
C ARG A 264 -17.09 5.62 6.29
N LEU A 265 -17.48 6.21 5.15
CA LEU A 265 -16.98 7.51 4.72
C LEU A 265 -17.27 8.59 5.76
N LYS A 266 -18.49 8.66 6.32
CA LYS A 266 -18.82 9.58 7.42
C LYS A 266 -17.92 9.34 8.63
N LEU A 267 -17.64 8.09 8.96
CA LEU A 267 -16.74 7.73 10.06
C LEU A 267 -15.30 8.24 9.78
N TYR A 268 -14.80 8.05 8.57
CA TYR A 268 -13.48 8.56 8.17
C TYR A 268 -13.42 10.08 8.21
N TYR A 269 -14.43 10.79 7.72
CA TYR A 269 -14.47 12.26 7.79
C TYR A 269 -14.56 12.76 9.23
N SER A 270 -15.33 12.12 10.09
CA SER A 270 -15.38 12.48 11.52
C SER A 270 -14.02 12.28 12.22
N LEU A 271 -13.28 11.24 11.83
CA LEU A 271 -11.94 10.95 12.36
C LEU A 271 -10.87 11.94 11.88
N ILE A 272 -11.02 12.47 10.66
CA ILE A 272 -10.10 13.47 10.08
C ILE A 272 -10.40 14.87 10.66
N SER A 273 -11.67 15.18 10.93
CA SER A 273 -12.08 16.48 11.50
C SER A 273 -11.67 16.67 12.97
N TYR A 274 -11.36 15.61 13.71
CA TYR A 274 -10.83 15.68 15.07
C TYR A 274 -9.34 16.04 15.14
N THR A 275 -8.67 16.24 14.01
CA THR A 275 -7.26 16.66 13.93
C THR A 275 -7.10 18.14 13.57
N ARG A 276 -8.11 18.96 13.87
CA ARG A 276 -8.00 20.44 13.83
C ARG A 276 -7.74 21.01 15.20
#